data_5c9583dee2cc73e3dc30c78020e5483c
#
_entry.id   5c9583dee2cc73e3dc30c78020e5483c
#
_cell.length_a   1.000
_cell.length_b   1.000
_cell.length_c   1.000
_cell.angle_alpha   90.00
_cell.angle_beta   90.00
_cell.angle_gamma   90.00
#
_symmetry.space_group_name_H-M   'P 1'
#
loop_
_entity.id
_entity.type
_entity.pdbx_description
1 polymer ?
#
loop_
_entity_poly.entity_id
_entity_poly.type
_entity_poly.pdbx_seq_one_letter_code
_entity_poly.pdbx_strand_id
1 'polypeptide(L)'
;MLELIALDEERVRLGELTAAMPGICWDRLLFSAKESVYKTWFPLARSWLGFESANVVIDPRGGAFTARLLVRGPLVNGAPLTLLRGRWLADQGLLLTAAVIPAE
;
A
#
# COMPACT_ATOMS: atom_id res chain seq x y z
N MET A 1 -4.88 12.73 10.30
CA MET A 1 -5.11 11.73 9.21
C MET A 1 -4.00 10.70 9.14
N LEU A 2 -2.76 11.13 8.98
CA LEU A 2 -1.63 10.21 8.80
C LEU A 2 -1.47 9.24 9.97
N GLU A 3 -1.68 9.70 11.18
CA GLU A 3 -1.58 8.87 12.38
C GLU A 3 -2.60 7.72 12.40
N LEU A 4 -3.69 7.86 11.63
CA LEU A 4 -4.74 6.84 11.58
C LEU A 4 -4.50 5.81 10.49
N ILE A 5 -3.67 6.12 9.48
CA ILE A 5 -3.49 5.25 8.32
C ILE A 5 -2.09 4.68 8.20
N ALA A 6 -1.11 5.25 8.90
CA ALA A 6 0.29 4.86 8.71
C ALA A 6 0.85 4.22 9.98
N LEU A 7 1.61 3.15 9.79
CA LEU A 7 2.45 2.58 10.84
C LEU A 7 3.63 3.52 11.12
N ASP A 8 4.24 3.38 12.29
CA ASP A 8 5.38 4.22 12.64
C ASP A 8 6.51 4.12 11.60
N GLU A 9 6.83 2.93 11.16
CA GLU A 9 7.87 2.73 10.16
C GLU A 9 7.48 3.31 8.79
N GLU A 10 6.19 3.30 8.45
CA GLU A 10 5.70 3.96 7.24
C GLU A 10 5.86 5.47 7.35
N ARG A 11 5.57 6.04 8.51
CA ARG A 11 5.72 7.48 8.74
C ARG A 11 7.16 7.93 8.62
N VAL A 12 8.09 7.14 9.14
CA VAL A 12 9.53 7.44 9.01
C VAL A 12 9.92 7.46 7.53
N ARG A 13 9.52 6.45 6.77
CA ARG A 13 9.82 6.38 5.34
C ARG A 13 9.20 7.53 4.56
N LEU A 14 7.96 7.92 4.90
CA LEU A 14 7.31 9.07 4.25
C LEU A 14 8.06 10.37 4.50
N GLY A 15 8.59 10.55 5.70
CA GLY A 15 9.42 11.70 6.01
C GLY A 15 10.68 11.75 5.16
N GLU A 16 11.31 10.60 4.96
CA GLU A 16 12.49 10.51 4.10
C GLU A 16 12.16 10.79 2.64
N LEU A 17 11.03 10.26 2.15
CA LEU A 17 10.59 10.51 0.78
C LEU A 17 10.22 11.97 0.56
N THR A 18 9.55 12.60 1.52
CA THR A 18 9.18 14.00 1.45
C THR A 18 10.43 14.89 1.40
N ALA A 19 11.46 14.55 2.16
CA ALA A 19 12.71 15.27 2.15
C ALA A 19 13.45 15.12 0.82
N ALA A 20 13.43 13.92 0.24
CA ALA A 20 14.16 13.60 -0.99
C ALA A 20 13.42 14.05 -2.24
N MET A 21 12.09 13.93 -2.24
CA MET A 21 11.27 14.22 -3.42
C MET A 21 9.98 14.95 -2.99
N PRO A 22 10.08 16.25 -2.67
CA PRO A 22 8.96 17.01 -2.12
C PRO A 22 7.82 17.29 -3.11
N GLY A 23 8.02 17.03 -4.39
CA GLY A 23 7.01 17.30 -5.42
C GLY A 23 5.86 16.31 -5.43
N ILE A 24 5.92 15.24 -4.66
CA ILE A 24 4.88 14.21 -4.59
C ILE A 24 4.25 14.25 -3.21
N CYS A 25 2.92 14.18 -3.16
CA CYS A 25 2.19 14.09 -1.89
C CYS A 25 2.19 12.64 -1.39
N TRP A 26 3.24 12.27 -0.68
CA TRP A 26 3.47 10.89 -0.25
C TRP A 26 2.40 10.39 0.71
N ASP A 27 1.83 11.25 1.55
CA ASP A 27 0.75 10.88 2.47
C ASP A 27 -0.48 10.41 1.70
N ARG A 28 -0.83 11.14 0.66
CA ARG A 28 -1.99 10.79 -0.17
C ARG A 28 -1.70 9.54 -0.98
N LEU A 29 -0.47 9.36 -1.43
CA LEU A 29 -0.07 8.16 -2.15
C LEU A 29 -0.18 6.93 -1.26
N LEU A 30 0.28 7.02 -0.01
CA LEU A 30 0.13 5.93 0.95
C LEU A 30 -1.33 5.58 1.18
N PHE A 31 -2.19 6.57 1.38
CA PHE A 31 -3.61 6.35 1.57
C PHE A 31 -4.21 5.65 0.36
N SER A 32 -3.90 6.13 -0.83
CA SER A 32 -4.39 5.55 -2.08
C SER A 32 -3.93 4.10 -2.25
N ALA A 33 -2.66 3.82 -1.93
CA ALA A 33 -2.13 2.46 -1.99
C ALA A 33 -2.86 1.53 -1.03
N LYS A 34 -3.11 1.98 0.20
CA LYS A 34 -3.83 1.17 1.19
C LYS A 34 -5.28 0.92 0.76
N GLU A 35 -5.93 1.91 0.15
CA GLU A 35 -7.27 1.69 -0.41
C GLU A 35 -7.26 0.66 -1.54
N SER A 36 -6.27 0.71 -2.41
CA SER A 36 -6.12 -0.27 -3.49
C SER A 36 -5.91 -1.68 -2.93
N VAL A 37 -5.13 -1.80 -1.87
CA VAL A 37 -4.92 -3.07 -1.17
C VAL A 37 -6.24 -3.59 -0.60
N TYR A 38 -7.01 -2.71 0.07
CA TYR A 38 -8.29 -3.09 0.63
C TYR A 38 -9.27 -3.57 -0.45
N LYS A 39 -9.33 -2.87 -1.57
CA LYS A 39 -10.23 -3.24 -2.67
C LYS A 39 -9.85 -4.59 -3.29
N THR A 40 -8.58 -4.96 -3.25
CA THR A 40 -8.13 -6.27 -3.71
C THR A 40 -8.39 -7.34 -2.65
N TRP A 41 -8.24 -6.98 -1.37
CA TRP A 41 -8.47 -7.87 -0.24
C TRP A 41 -9.93 -8.26 -0.06
N PHE A 42 -10.84 -7.29 -0.11
CA PHE A 42 -12.23 -7.51 0.30
C PHE A 42 -12.95 -8.60 -0.51
N PRO A 43 -12.84 -8.66 -1.85
CA PRO A 43 -13.50 -9.73 -2.59
C PRO A 43 -13.05 -11.13 -2.20
N LEU A 44 -11.83 -11.27 -1.70
CA LEU A 44 -11.25 -12.56 -1.31
C LEU A 44 -11.57 -12.90 0.14
N ALA A 45 -11.43 -11.95 1.04
CA ALA A 45 -11.51 -12.19 2.47
C ALA A 45 -12.91 -11.96 3.04
N ARG A 46 -13.71 -11.11 2.39
CA ARG A 46 -15.06 -10.73 2.83
C ARG A 46 -15.06 -10.18 4.25
N SER A 47 -13.97 -9.51 4.65
CA SER A 47 -13.82 -8.94 5.97
C SER A 47 -13.06 -7.64 5.88
N TRP A 48 -13.16 -6.83 6.92
CA TRP A 48 -12.46 -5.55 7.00
C TRP A 48 -10.95 -5.78 7.15
N LEU A 49 -10.19 -4.93 6.48
CA LEU A 49 -8.74 -4.84 6.66
C LEU A 49 -8.42 -3.42 7.11
N GLY A 50 -7.95 -3.27 8.35
CA GLY A 50 -7.59 -1.96 8.88
C GLY A 50 -6.30 -1.44 8.24
N PHE A 51 -6.11 -0.13 8.28
CA PHE A 51 -4.91 0.49 7.72
C PHE A 51 -3.64 0.00 8.42
N GLU A 52 -3.73 -0.35 9.69
CA GLU A 52 -2.61 -0.87 10.50
C GLU A 52 -2.28 -2.33 10.18
N SER A 53 -3.09 -2.99 9.38
CA SER A 53 -2.92 -4.42 9.08
C SER A 53 -2.12 -4.68 7.82
N ALA A 54 -1.61 -3.66 7.18
CA ALA A 54 -0.74 -3.79 6.00
C ALA A 54 0.40 -2.79 6.10
N ASN A 55 1.61 -3.26 5.83
CA ASN A 55 2.81 -2.42 5.79
C ASN A 55 3.16 -2.16 4.33
N VAL A 56 3.00 -0.92 3.90
CA VAL A 56 3.24 -0.52 2.51
C VAL A 56 4.63 0.09 2.38
N VAL A 57 5.40 -0.43 1.45
CA VAL A 57 6.70 0.11 1.08
C VAL A 57 6.61 0.62 -0.36
N ILE A 58 6.85 1.90 -0.53
CA ILE A 58 6.76 2.57 -1.82
C ILE A 58 8.15 2.62 -2.45
N ASP A 59 8.26 2.19 -3.71
CA ASP A 59 9.45 2.36 -4.52
C ASP A 59 9.32 3.69 -5.26
N PRO A 60 10.08 4.72 -4.86
CA PRO A 60 9.91 6.06 -5.43
C PRO A 60 10.40 6.18 -6.87
N ARG A 61 11.24 5.27 -7.32
CA ARG A 61 11.83 5.33 -8.68
C ARG A 61 11.11 4.42 -9.66
N GLY A 62 10.70 3.24 -9.19
CA GLY A 62 10.12 2.24 -10.07
C GLY A 62 8.61 2.38 -10.27
N GLY A 63 7.97 3.29 -9.57
CA GLY A 63 6.51 3.44 -9.68
C GLY A 63 5.76 2.23 -9.16
N ALA A 64 6.30 1.55 -8.16
CA ALA A 64 5.74 0.34 -7.58
C ALA A 64 5.59 0.49 -6.07
N PHE A 65 4.81 -0.40 -5.48
CA PHE A 65 4.77 -0.56 -4.04
C PHE A 65 4.54 -2.02 -3.70
N THR A 66 4.89 -2.40 -2.47
CA THR A 66 4.54 -3.70 -1.92
C THR A 66 3.75 -3.46 -0.64
N ALA A 67 2.78 -4.33 -0.38
CA ALA A 67 1.99 -4.30 0.84
C ALA A 67 2.09 -5.66 1.49
N ARG A 68 2.78 -5.72 2.62
CA ARG A 68 2.90 -6.95 3.40
C ARG A 68 1.76 -6.98 4.42
N LEU A 69 0.99 -8.06 4.38
CA LEU A 69 -0.09 -8.24 5.34
C LEU A 69 0.47 -8.62 6.69
N LEU A 70 -0.02 -7.95 7.73
CA LEU A 70 0.38 -8.20 9.12
C LEU A 70 -0.64 -9.06 9.85
N VAL A 71 -1.69 -9.49 9.13
CA VAL A 71 -2.73 -10.39 9.61
C VAL A 71 -2.78 -11.58 8.68
N ARG A 72 -3.40 -12.68 9.14
CA ARG A 72 -3.57 -13.85 8.29
C ARG A 72 -4.51 -13.52 7.13
N GLY A 73 -4.03 -13.71 5.91
CA GLY A 73 -4.81 -13.46 4.71
C GLY A 73 -5.68 -14.65 4.30
N PRO A 74 -6.55 -14.44 3.32
CA PRO A 74 -7.34 -15.52 2.74
C PRO A 74 -6.44 -16.50 2.00
N LEU A 75 -6.93 -17.72 1.81
CA LEU A 75 -6.18 -18.71 1.04
C LEU A 75 -6.24 -18.37 -0.45
N VAL A 76 -5.08 -18.37 -1.07
CA VAL A 76 -4.93 -18.18 -2.51
C VAL A 76 -4.05 -19.33 -2.99
N ASN A 77 -4.59 -20.17 -3.86
CA ASN A 77 -3.90 -21.38 -4.34
C ASN A 77 -3.40 -22.26 -3.18
N GLY A 78 -4.20 -22.35 -2.12
CA GLY A 78 -3.92 -23.22 -0.99
C GLY A 78 -3.01 -22.64 0.08
N ALA A 79 -2.53 -21.42 -0.07
CA ALA A 79 -1.64 -20.76 0.91
C ALA A 79 -2.21 -19.41 1.34
N PRO A 80 -2.00 -19.00 2.60
CA PRO A 80 -2.44 -17.68 3.03
C PRO A 80 -1.76 -16.57 2.23
N LEU A 81 -2.54 -15.59 1.82
CA LEU A 81 -2.01 -14.40 1.16
C LEU A 81 -1.19 -13.59 2.17
N THR A 82 0.05 -13.27 1.83
CA THR A 82 0.95 -12.53 2.71
C THR A 82 1.41 -11.20 2.12
N LEU A 83 1.34 -11.06 0.80
CA LEU A 83 1.91 -9.91 0.10
C LEU A 83 1.03 -9.55 -1.09
N LEU A 84 0.81 -8.26 -1.26
CA LEU A 84 0.27 -7.72 -2.51
C LEU A 84 1.32 -6.80 -3.12
N ARG A 85 1.30 -6.71 -4.44
CA ARG A 85 2.14 -5.76 -5.16
C ARG A 85 1.25 -4.76 -5.87
N GLY A 86 1.79 -3.58 -6.12
CA GLY A 86 1.04 -2.56 -6.79
C GLY A 86 1.93 -1.64 -7.60
N ARG A 87 1.24 -0.79 -8.36
CA ARG A 87 1.88 0.25 -9.16
C ARG A 87 1.25 1.57 -8.78
N TRP A 88 2.03 2.64 -8.93
CA TRP A 88 1.52 3.98 -8.71
C TRP A 88 2.04 4.92 -9.77
N LEU A 89 1.27 5.98 -9.99
CA LEU A 89 1.62 7.05 -10.91
C LEU A 89 1.21 8.37 -10.26
N ALA A 90 2.11 9.34 -10.31
CA ALA A 90 1.83 10.70 -9.90
C ALA A 90 2.24 11.63 -11.04
N ASP A 91 1.30 12.42 -11.54
CA ASP A 91 1.55 13.32 -12.66
C ASP A 91 0.60 14.50 -12.57
N GLN A 92 1.15 15.71 -12.55
CA GLN A 92 0.39 16.97 -12.55
C GLN A 92 -0.71 16.99 -11.48
N GLY A 93 -0.38 16.50 -10.27
CA GLY A 93 -1.31 16.48 -9.16
C GLY A 93 -2.25 15.29 -9.13
N LEU A 94 -2.24 14.44 -10.15
CA LEU A 94 -3.04 13.22 -10.19
C LEU A 94 -2.27 12.07 -9.57
N LEU A 95 -2.92 11.30 -8.70
CA LEU A 95 -2.36 10.09 -8.12
C LEU A 95 -3.24 8.90 -8.50
N LEU A 96 -2.61 7.87 -9.04
CA LEU A 96 -3.27 6.62 -9.40
C LEU A 96 -2.51 5.46 -8.75
N THR A 97 -3.26 4.52 -8.20
CA THR A 97 -2.67 3.30 -7.65
C THR A 97 -3.50 2.10 -8.07
N ALA A 98 -2.85 0.95 -8.18
CA ALA A 98 -3.52 -0.32 -8.44
C ALA A 98 -2.75 -1.42 -7.73
N ALA A 99 -3.46 -2.34 -7.10
CA ALA A 99 -2.85 -3.46 -6.40
C ALA A 99 -3.29 -4.77 -7.05
N VAL A 100 -2.39 -5.74 -7.05
CA VAL A 100 -2.65 -7.07 -7.59
C VAL A 100 -2.08 -8.12 -6.65
N ILE A 101 -2.63 -9.34 -6.74
CA ILE A 101 -2.08 -10.50 -6.06
C ILE A 101 -0.93 -11.00 -6.92
N PRO A 102 0.29 -11.15 -6.36
CA PRO A 102 1.41 -11.62 -7.16
C PRO A 102 1.17 -13.02 -7.69
N ALA A 103 1.53 -13.24 -8.95
CA ALA A 103 1.58 -14.60 -9.51
C ALA A 103 2.77 -15.34 -8.88
N GLU A 104 2.59 -16.61 -8.65
CA GLU A 104 3.67 -17.45 -8.13
C GLU A 104 4.65 -17.84 -9.21
#